data_40d09ae1666c25e2f27d8290bf4381df
#
_entry.id   40d09ae1666c25e2f27d8290bf4381df
#
_cell.length_a   1.000
_cell.length_b   1.000
_cell.length_c   1.000
_cell.angle_alpha   90.00
_cell.angle_beta   90.00
_cell.angle_gamma   90.00
#
_symmetry.space_group_name_H-M   'P 1'
#
loop_
_entity.id
_entity.type
_entity.pdbx_description
1 polymer ?
#
loop_
_entity_poly.entity_id
_entity_poly.type
_entity_poly.pdbx_seq_one_letter_code
_entity_poly.pdbx_strand_id
1 'polypeptide(L)'
;MSAALRTEGLGKAFTLHLQGGVRIPVLGGVDLAVHAGECVALWGPSGAGKSTLMRCLYGNYGAGGGRILLRHRNGELDLATATPQQVIEARRETMGYVSQFLRVIPRVATRDIVAEPLITRGMAREDAAARATDLLHRLNLPDRLHGLPPATFSGGEQQRVNLARGFAPHYPVLLLDEPTASLDAANRAVVIGLIRQAKAEGSAIIGIFHDTEVREAVADRLYDVLPQQDAA
;
A
#
# COMPACT_ATOMS: atom_id res chain seq x y z
N MET A 1 -22.29 -0.88 7.97
CA MET A 1 -21.34 -1.87 7.41
C MET A 1 -20.10 -1.92 8.32
N SER A 2 -19.52 -3.09 8.59
CA SER A 2 -18.29 -3.17 9.39
C SER A 2 -17.10 -2.66 8.58
N ALA A 3 -16.11 -2.04 9.25
CA ALA A 3 -14.88 -1.58 8.61
C ALA A 3 -14.09 -2.76 8.00
N ALA A 4 -13.42 -2.56 6.87
CA ALA A 4 -12.50 -3.52 6.28
C ALA A 4 -11.16 -3.53 7.03
N LEU A 5 -10.74 -2.35 7.50
CA LEU A 5 -9.59 -2.16 8.38
C LEU A 5 -9.91 -1.03 9.36
N ARG A 6 -9.55 -1.21 10.66
CA ARG A 6 -9.63 -0.13 11.64
C ARG A 6 -8.48 -0.20 12.63
N THR A 7 -8.15 0.93 13.23
CA THR A 7 -7.23 1.03 14.36
C THR A 7 -7.96 1.55 15.58
N GLU A 8 -7.54 1.09 16.76
CA GLU A 8 -8.06 1.51 18.06
C GLU A 8 -6.88 1.93 18.92
N GLY A 9 -6.74 3.24 19.17
CA GLY A 9 -5.69 3.82 19.99
C GLY A 9 -4.27 3.48 19.53
N LEU A 10 -4.04 3.30 18.21
CA LEU A 10 -2.74 2.87 17.70
C LEU A 10 -1.64 3.86 18.02
N GLY A 11 -0.59 3.37 18.71
CA GLY A 11 0.61 4.12 19.03
C GLY A 11 1.87 3.47 18.45
N LYS A 12 2.88 4.29 18.14
CA LYS A 12 4.20 3.85 17.74
C LYS A 12 5.28 4.82 18.20
N ALA A 13 6.32 4.27 18.82
CA ALA A 13 7.56 4.99 19.11
C ALA A 13 8.75 4.18 18.59
N PHE A 14 9.83 4.86 18.26
CA PHE A 14 11.11 4.25 17.93
C PHE A 14 12.11 4.53 19.05
N THR A 15 12.96 3.55 19.36
CA THR A 15 14.05 3.71 20.33
C THR A 15 15.39 3.76 19.59
N LEU A 16 16.11 4.84 19.74
CA LEU A 16 17.45 5.03 19.16
C LEU A 16 18.51 4.43 20.08
N HIS A 17 18.75 3.13 19.98
CA HIS A 17 19.68 2.40 20.86
C HIS A 17 21.11 2.95 20.82
N LEU A 18 21.59 3.42 19.65
CA LEU A 18 22.91 4.01 19.48
C LEU A 18 23.05 5.45 20.02
N GLN A 19 21.95 6.07 20.40
CA GLN A 19 21.88 7.44 20.95
C GLN A 19 21.32 7.45 22.37
N GLY A 20 21.84 6.53 23.21
CA GLY A 20 21.44 6.48 24.63
C GLY A 20 20.03 6.02 24.91
N GLY A 21 19.38 5.31 23.96
CA GLY A 21 18.03 4.77 24.18
C GLY A 21 16.92 5.83 24.08
N VAL A 22 17.16 6.95 23.44
CA VAL A 22 16.15 8.01 23.24
C VAL A 22 14.92 7.42 22.55
N ARG A 23 13.75 7.65 23.15
CA ARG A 23 12.44 7.22 22.62
C ARG A 23 11.79 8.36 21.85
N ILE A 24 11.53 8.14 20.56
CA ILE A 24 10.88 9.11 19.67
C ILE A 24 9.45 8.63 19.42
N PRO A 25 8.42 9.27 20.01
CA PRO A 25 7.03 8.98 19.71
C PRO A 25 6.70 9.49 18.30
N VAL A 26 6.02 8.67 17.49
CA VAL A 26 5.66 9.02 16.10
C VAL A 26 4.15 8.96 15.89
N LEU A 27 3.48 7.97 16.49
CA LEU A 27 2.03 7.84 16.45
C LEU A 27 1.49 7.71 17.87
N GLY A 28 0.37 8.36 18.15
CA GLY A 28 -0.30 8.26 19.46
C GLY A 28 -1.80 8.37 19.30
N GLY A 29 -2.52 7.33 19.75
CA GLY A 29 -3.98 7.32 19.80
C GLY A 29 -4.63 7.41 18.41
N VAL A 30 -4.07 6.74 17.39
CA VAL A 30 -4.64 6.79 16.04
C VAL A 30 -5.87 5.89 15.97
N ASP A 31 -7.03 6.50 15.73
CA ASP A 31 -8.33 5.84 15.52
C ASP A 31 -8.80 6.09 14.08
N LEU A 32 -8.59 5.13 13.22
CA LEU A 32 -8.92 5.16 11.81
C LEU A 32 -9.82 3.97 11.47
N ALA A 33 -10.91 4.18 10.74
CA ALA A 33 -11.71 3.09 10.18
C ALA A 33 -11.90 3.34 8.68
N VAL A 34 -11.76 2.30 7.85
CA VAL A 34 -11.94 2.37 6.40
C VAL A 34 -12.86 1.26 5.94
N HIS A 35 -13.84 1.60 5.13
CA HIS A 35 -14.88 0.69 4.68
C HIS A 35 -14.64 0.21 3.24
N ALA A 36 -15.28 -0.91 2.88
CA ALA A 36 -15.25 -1.41 1.51
C ALA A 36 -15.78 -0.35 0.53
N GLY A 37 -15.06 -0.13 -0.57
CA GLY A 37 -15.37 0.89 -1.57
C GLY A 37 -15.02 2.33 -1.16
N GLU A 38 -14.36 2.52 -0.01
CA GLU A 38 -13.92 3.82 0.48
C GLU A 38 -12.43 4.04 0.22
N CYS A 39 -12.07 5.27 -0.16
CA CYS A 39 -10.68 5.72 -0.24
C CYS A 39 -10.43 6.85 0.78
N VAL A 40 -9.56 6.58 1.75
CA VAL A 40 -9.13 7.56 2.76
C VAL A 40 -7.73 8.05 2.45
N ALA A 41 -7.57 9.34 2.26
CA ALA A 41 -6.25 9.96 2.09
C ALA A 41 -5.68 10.39 3.45
N LEU A 42 -4.50 9.88 3.79
CA LEU A 42 -3.76 10.34 4.96
C LEU A 42 -3.19 11.73 4.67
N TRP A 43 -3.54 12.68 5.53
CA TRP A 43 -3.16 14.08 5.42
C TRP A 43 -2.29 14.50 6.61
N GLY A 44 -1.50 15.56 6.46
CA GLY A 44 -0.66 16.11 7.52
C GLY A 44 0.72 16.53 7.01
N PRO A 45 1.49 17.29 7.78
CA PRO A 45 2.80 17.79 7.39
C PRO A 45 3.81 16.66 7.14
N SER A 46 4.94 17.00 6.50
CA SER A 46 6.07 16.08 6.41
C SER A 46 6.54 15.71 7.83
N GLY A 47 6.88 14.44 8.05
CA GLY A 47 7.27 13.95 9.37
C GLY A 47 6.12 13.62 10.33
N ALA A 48 4.85 13.88 10.00
CA ALA A 48 3.70 13.57 10.86
C ALA A 48 3.46 12.08 11.15
N GLY A 49 4.22 11.18 10.52
CA GLY A 49 4.08 9.74 10.75
C GLY A 49 3.21 9.00 9.73
N LYS A 50 2.77 9.62 8.62
CA LYS A 50 1.93 8.99 7.59
C LYS A 50 2.50 7.66 7.08
N SER A 51 3.76 7.65 6.63
CA SER A 51 4.42 6.41 6.15
C SER A 51 4.67 5.41 7.29
N THR A 52 4.86 5.89 8.53
CA THR A 52 4.93 5.02 9.71
C THR A 52 3.58 4.32 9.95
N LEU A 53 2.48 5.07 9.87
CA LEU A 53 1.13 4.52 9.96
C LEU A 53 0.90 3.46 8.88
N MET A 54 1.19 3.77 7.62
CA MET A 54 1.09 2.80 6.50
C MET A 54 1.86 1.51 6.76
N ARG A 55 3.09 1.62 7.28
CA ARG A 55 3.94 0.46 7.61
C ARG A 55 3.43 -0.33 8.80
N CYS A 56 2.80 0.32 9.79
CA CYS A 56 2.12 -0.36 10.89
C CYS A 56 0.89 -1.12 10.36
N LEU A 57 0.04 -0.47 9.56
CA LEU A 57 -1.15 -1.08 8.97
C LEU A 57 -0.81 -2.31 8.11
N TYR A 58 0.32 -2.28 7.40
CA TYR A 58 0.80 -3.43 6.62
C TYR A 58 1.54 -4.48 7.46
N GLY A 59 1.75 -4.23 8.76
CA GLY A 59 2.47 -5.13 9.66
C GLY A 59 3.99 -5.15 9.44
N ASN A 60 4.58 -4.16 8.76
CA ASN A 60 6.03 -4.00 8.64
C ASN A 60 6.67 -3.48 9.93
N TYR A 61 5.91 -2.69 10.69
CA TYR A 61 6.28 -2.23 12.01
C TYR A 61 5.28 -2.77 13.04
N GLY A 62 5.78 -3.33 14.12
CA GLY A 62 4.94 -3.70 15.26
C GLY A 62 4.31 -2.46 15.89
N ALA A 63 3.08 -2.56 16.33
CA ALA A 63 2.42 -1.54 17.13
C ALA A 63 3.16 -1.35 18.45
N GLY A 64 3.24 -0.10 18.91
CA GLY A 64 3.76 0.24 20.24
C GLY A 64 2.66 0.23 21.31
N GLY A 65 1.40 0.18 20.90
CA GLY A 65 0.17 0.12 21.70
C GLY A 65 -1.04 0.20 20.80
N GLY A 66 -2.22 -0.08 21.32
CA GLY A 66 -3.47 -0.12 20.56
C GLY A 66 -3.62 -1.37 19.71
N ARG A 67 -4.59 -1.34 18.79
CA ARG A 67 -4.98 -2.49 17.96
C ARG A 67 -5.03 -2.10 16.48
N ILE A 68 -4.80 -3.09 15.59
CA ILE A 68 -4.96 -2.95 14.14
C ILE A 68 -5.84 -4.11 13.67
N LEU A 69 -7.10 -3.86 13.46
CA LEU A 69 -8.12 -4.85 13.21
C LEU A 69 -8.43 -4.92 11.71
N LEU A 70 -8.04 -6.02 11.10
CA LEU A 70 -8.25 -6.32 9.69
C LEU A 70 -9.38 -7.34 9.56
N ARG A 71 -10.38 -7.04 8.73
CA ARG A 71 -11.34 -8.05 8.29
C ARG A 71 -10.64 -9.03 7.35
N HIS A 72 -10.42 -10.25 7.82
CA HIS A 72 -9.70 -11.28 7.08
C HIS A 72 -10.50 -12.57 7.06
N ARG A 73 -10.77 -13.10 5.85
CA ARG A 73 -11.65 -14.26 5.67
C ARG A 73 -13.02 -14.05 6.33
N ASN A 74 -13.43 -14.96 7.21
CA ASN A 74 -14.71 -14.90 7.90
C ASN A 74 -14.64 -14.27 9.30
N GLY A 75 -13.51 -13.61 9.64
CA GLY A 75 -13.29 -13.05 10.96
C GLY A 75 -12.52 -11.74 10.94
N GLU A 76 -12.03 -11.37 12.11
CA GLU A 76 -11.20 -10.20 12.35
C GLU A 76 -9.84 -10.64 12.87
N LEU A 77 -8.77 -10.13 12.28
CA LEU A 77 -7.38 -10.38 12.67
C LEU A 77 -6.80 -9.10 13.27
N ASP A 78 -6.29 -9.17 14.49
CA ASP A 78 -5.53 -8.08 15.09
C ASP A 78 -4.06 -8.18 14.67
N LEU A 79 -3.64 -7.34 13.73
CA LEU A 79 -2.27 -7.31 13.21
C LEU A 79 -1.24 -6.86 14.26
N ALA A 80 -1.67 -6.20 15.35
CA ALA A 80 -0.77 -5.80 16.43
C ALA A 80 -0.24 -6.99 17.22
N THR A 81 -1.02 -8.09 17.27
CA THR A 81 -0.70 -9.32 18.01
C THR A 81 -0.57 -10.55 17.13
N ALA A 82 -0.79 -10.40 15.82
CA ALA A 82 -0.74 -11.50 14.86
C ALA A 82 0.65 -12.14 14.77
N THR A 83 0.67 -13.45 14.57
CA THR A 83 1.92 -14.17 14.28
C THR A 83 2.48 -13.78 12.91
N PRO A 84 3.78 -13.94 12.65
CA PRO A 84 4.36 -13.68 11.34
C PRO A 84 3.65 -14.44 10.19
N GLN A 85 3.22 -15.67 10.43
CA GLN A 85 2.48 -16.48 9.46
C GLN A 85 1.13 -15.86 9.12
N GLN A 86 0.38 -15.41 10.12
CA GLN A 86 -0.90 -14.72 9.92
C GLN A 86 -0.74 -13.42 9.14
N VAL A 87 0.32 -12.65 9.43
CA VAL A 87 0.63 -11.42 8.67
C VAL A 87 0.95 -11.75 7.20
N ILE A 88 1.77 -12.78 6.93
CA ILE A 88 2.09 -13.21 5.56
C ILE A 88 0.82 -13.65 4.82
N GLU A 89 -0.06 -14.40 5.48
CA GLU A 89 -1.33 -14.86 4.90
C GLU A 89 -2.27 -13.68 4.61
N ALA A 90 -2.41 -12.74 5.53
CA ALA A 90 -3.19 -11.52 5.34
C ALA A 90 -2.67 -10.68 4.15
N ARG A 91 -1.36 -10.55 3.99
CA ARG A 91 -0.73 -9.88 2.84
C ARG A 91 -0.96 -10.62 1.53
N ARG A 92 -0.95 -11.95 1.56
CA ARG A 92 -1.22 -12.75 0.38
C ARG A 92 -2.67 -12.63 -0.09
N GLU A 93 -3.65 -12.60 0.85
CA GLU A 93 -5.07 -12.76 0.51
C GLU A 93 -5.88 -11.47 0.61
N THR A 94 -5.54 -10.58 1.53
CA THR A 94 -6.41 -9.47 1.92
C THR A 94 -5.79 -8.10 1.71
N MET A 95 -4.46 -7.95 1.89
CA MET A 95 -3.82 -6.63 1.86
C MET A 95 -2.81 -6.50 0.73
N GLY A 96 -3.04 -5.54 -0.18
CA GLY A 96 -2.04 -5.06 -1.13
C GLY A 96 -1.30 -3.83 -0.60
N TYR A 97 -0.03 -3.67 -1.00
CA TYR A 97 0.75 -2.48 -0.69
C TYR A 97 1.59 -2.04 -1.89
N VAL A 98 1.28 -0.85 -2.40
CA VAL A 98 2.12 -0.14 -3.35
C VAL A 98 3.00 0.81 -2.56
N SER A 99 4.26 0.46 -2.40
CA SER A 99 5.25 1.29 -1.70
C SER A 99 5.79 2.40 -2.61
N GLN A 100 6.36 3.44 -2.03
CA GLN A 100 6.97 4.55 -2.77
C GLN A 100 8.07 4.09 -3.76
N PHE A 101 8.78 3.02 -3.44
CA PHE A 101 9.82 2.45 -4.30
C PHE A 101 9.59 0.97 -4.55
N LEU A 102 9.75 0.55 -5.81
CA LEU A 102 9.75 -0.86 -6.18
C LEU A 102 10.92 -1.59 -5.49
N ARG A 103 10.59 -2.64 -4.73
CA ARG A 103 11.62 -3.58 -4.29
C ARG A 103 11.93 -4.53 -5.43
N VAL A 104 13.01 -4.23 -6.14
CA VAL A 104 13.42 -4.99 -7.30
C VAL A 104 13.94 -6.37 -6.89
N ILE A 105 13.45 -7.41 -7.56
CA ILE A 105 14.00 -8.76 -7.48
C ILE A 105 15.02 -8.89 -8.64
N PRO A 106 16.32 -9.05 -8.34
CA PRO A 106 17.34 -9.14 -9.41
C PRO A 106 17.07 -10.31 -10.35
N ARG A 107 17.32 -10.09 -11.64
CA ARG A 107 17.24 -11.14 -12.70
C ARG A 107 15.85 -11.75 -12.94
N VAL A 108 14.78 -11.16 -12.40
CA VAL A 108 13.41 -11.58 -12.68
C VAL A 108 12.79 -10.62 -13.70
N ALA A 109 12.14 -11.15 -14.73
CA ALA A 109 11.50 -10.35 -15.76
C ALA A 109 10.32 -9.55 -15.18
N THR A 110 10.11 -8.34 -15.70
CA THR A 110 9.05 -7.43 -15.25
C THR A 110 7.67 -8.07 -15.26
N ARG A 111 7.32 -8.78 -16.36
CA ARG A 111 6.05 -9.49 -16.46
C ARG A 111 5.89 -10.54 -15.36
N ASP A 112 6.94 -11.26 -15.04
CA ASP A 112 6.90 -12.32 -14.01
C ASP A 112 6.76 -11.71 -12.60
N ILE A 113 7.37 -10.55 -12.35
CA ILE A 113 7.20 -9.79 -11.10
C ILE A 113 5.74 -9.37 -10.90
N VAL A 114 5.07 -8.93 -11.99
CA VAL A 114 3.66 -8.51 -11.93
C VAL A 114 2.73 -9.71 -11.84
N ALA A 115 3.05 -10.85 -12.48
CA ALA A 115 2.26 -12.07 -12.45
C ALA A 115 2.36 -12.84 -11.11
N GLU A 116 3.48 -12.69 -10.39
CA GLU A 116 3.79 -13.46 -9.17
C GLU A 116 2.67 -13.44 -8.13
N PRO A 117 2.09 -12.28 -7.75
CA PRO A 117 1.01 -12.24 -6.76
C PRO A 117 -0.26 -12.99 -7.20
N LEU A 118 -0.53 -13.05 -8.50
CA LEU A 118 -1.66 -13.79 -9.08
C LEU A 118 -1.43 -15.29 -8.99
N ILE A 119 -0.24 -15.74 -9.37
CA ILE A 119 0.17 -17.15 -9.33
C ILE A 119 0.16 -17.66 -7.89
N THR A 120 0.70 -16.88 -6.95
CA THR A 120 0.72 -17.21 -5.52
C THR A 120 -0.69 -17.36 -4.94
N ARG A 121 -1.70 -16.72 -5.56
CA ARG A 121 -3.12 -16.83 -5.21
C ARG A 121 -3.86 -17.93 -5.99
N GLY A 122 -3.14 -18.75 -6.76
CA GLY A 122 -3.67 -19.91 -7.46
C GLY A 122 -4.15 -19.68 -8.90
N MET A 123 -3.89 -18.48 -9.48
CA MET A 123 -4.18 -18.25 -10.89
C MET A 123 -3.23 -19.06 -11.79
N ALA A 124 -3.72 -19.62 -12.88
CA ALA A 124 -2.88 -20.31 -13.87
C ALA A 124 -1.81 -19.36 -14.44
N ARG A 125 -0.60 -19.90 -14.72
CA ARG A 125 0.54 -19.07 -15.16
C ARG A 125 0.24 -18.25 -16.42
N GLU A 126 -0.47 -18.85 -17.38
CA GLU A 126 -0.83 -18.22 -18.65
C GLU A 126 -1.77 -17.03 -18.42
N ASP A 127 -2.82 -17.20 -17.60
CA ASP A 127 -3.78 -16.15 -17.25
C ASP A 127 -3.11 -15.03 -16.46
N ALA A 128 -2.25 -15.39 -15.51
CA ALA A 128 -1.48 -14.41 -14.73
C ALA A 128 -0.53 -13.60 -15.62
N ALA A 129 0.14 -14.23 -16.59
CA ALA A 129 1.01 -13.55 -17.55
C ALA A 129 0.21 -12.63 -18.49
N ALA A 130 -0.96 -13.06 -18.96
CA ALA A 130 -1.86 -12.25 -19.77
C ALA A 130 -2.34 -11.01 -18.99
N ARG A 131 -2.81 -11.19 -17.75
CA ARG A 131 -3.23 -10.10 -16.87
C ARG A 131 -2.09 -9.13 -16.57
N ALA A 132 -0.88 -9.63 -16.31
CA ALA A 132 0.31 -8.82 -16.09
C ALA A 132 0.63 -7.96 -17.32
N THR A 133 0.59 -8.56 -18.52
CA THR A 133 0.84 -7.86 -19.79
C THR A 133 -0.20 -6.74 -20.02
N ASP A 134 -1.48 -7.02 -19.79
CA ASP A 134 -2.55 -6.01 -19.91
C ASP A 134 -2.29 -4.81 -18.98
N LEU A 135 -1.95 -5.05 -17.72
CA LEU A 135 -1.66 -3.97 -16.79
C LEU A 135 -0.41 -3.16 -17.15
N LEU A 136 0.64 -3.82 -17.65
CA LEU A 136 1.84 -3.15 -18.10
C LEU A 136 1.54 -2.24 -19.32
N HIS A 137 0.70 -2.70 -20.26
CA HIS A 137 0.23 -1.88 -21.37
C HIS A 137 -0.61 -0.69 -20.89
N ARG A 138 -1.58 -0.92 -20.01
CA ARG A 138 -2.41 0.16 -19.43
C ARG A 138 -1.56 1.23 -18.74
N LEU A 139 -0.45 0.84 -18.12
CA LEU A 139 0.52 1.74 -17.49
C LEU A 139 1.60 2.25 -18.46
N ASN A 140 1.40 2.10 -19.77
CA ASN A 140 2.29 2.61 -20.81
C ASN A 140 3.74 2.13 -20.66
N LEU A 141 3.95 0.88 -20.21
CA LEU A 141 5.28 0.29 -20.18
C LEU A 141 5.54 -0.40 -21.54
N PRO A 142 6.60 -0.03 -22.27
CA PRO A 142 6.90 -0.59 -23.60
C PRO A 142 7.15 -2.10 -23.55
N ASP A 143 6.67 -2.85 -24.56
CA ASP A 143 6.80 -4.32 -24.65
C ASP A 143 8.23 -4.81 -24.50
N ARG A 144 9.21 -4.06 -25.05
CA ARG A 144 10.64 -4.38 -24.95
C ARG A 144 11.14 -4.49 -23.50
N LEU A 145 10.42 -3.90 -22.54
CA LEU A 145 10.77 -3.92 -21.11
C LEU A 145 10.11 -5.08 -20.35
N HIS A 146 9.06 -5.70 -20.91
CA HIS A 146 8.32 -6.75 -20.20
C HIS A 146 9.17 -7.98 -19.88
N GLY A 147 10.13 -8.32 -20.75
CA GLY A 147 11.07 -9.44 -20.56
C GLY A 147 12.33 -9.09 -19.77
N LEU A 148 12.54 -7.82 -19.42
CA LEU A 148 13.75 -7.36 -18.73
C LEU A 148 13.53 -7.19 -17.23
N PRO A 149 14.58 -7.38 -16.39
CA PRO A 149 14.52 -7.04 -14.98
C PRO A 149 14.42 -5.52 -14.79
N PRO A 150 13.56 -5.01 -13.90
CA PRO A 150 13.36 -3.56 -13.73
C PRO A 150 14.49 -2.83 -13.00
N ALA A 151 15.58 -3.51 -12.64
CA ALA A 151 16.71 -2.90 -11.92
C ALA A 151 17.38 -1.75 -12.68
N THR A 152 17.32 -1.77 -14.02
CA THR A 152 17.92 -0.75 -14.91
C THR A 152 16.94 0.27 -15.44
N PHE A 153 15.67 0.19 -15.02
CA PHE A 153 14.62 1.08 -15.47
C PHE A 153 14.72 2.46 -14.81
N SER A 154 14.19 3.47 -15.47
CA SER A 154 13.99 4.79 -14.88
C SER A 154 13.05 4.70 -13.66
N GLY A 155 13.13 5.69 -12.76
CA GLY A 155 12.25 5.74 -11.57
C GLY A 155 10.76 5.67 -11.92
N GLY A 156 10.33 6.36 -13.00
CA GLY A 156 8.95 6.30 -13.47
C GLY A 156 8.55 4.94 -14.05
N GLU A 157 9.45 4.24 -14.76
CA GLU A 157 9.20 2.87 -15.24
C GLU A 157 9.12 1.88 -14.08
N GLN A 158 10.03 1.99 -13.10
CA GLN A 158 9.96 1.15 -11.88
C GLN A 158 8.66 1.39 -11.11
N GLN A 159 8.21 2.65 -11.01
CA GLN A 159 6.95 2.97 -10.34
C GLN A 159 5.74 2.36 -11.08
N ARG A 160 5.73 2.38 -12.41
CA ARG A 160 4.68 1.72 -13.20
C ARG A 160 4.67 0.20 -13.01
N VAL A 161 5.82 -0.45 -12.90
CA VAL A 161 5.92 -1.89 -12.55
C VAL A 161 5.37 -2.15 -11.15
N ASN A 162 5.71 -1.29 -10.18
CA ASN A 162 5.21 -1.39 -8.81
C ASN A 162 3.68 -1.28 -8.74
N LEU A 163 3.12 -0.32 -9.48
CA LEU A 163 1.68 -0.16 -9.64
C LEU A 163 1.04 -1.38 -10.31
N ALA A 164 1.58 -1.84 -11.43
CA ALA A 164 1.07 -3.04 -12.11
C ALA A 164 1.02 -4.22 -11.15
N ARG A 165 2.09 -4.47 -10.38
CA ARG A 165 2.16 -5.54 -9.39
C ARG A 165 1.12 -5.37 -8.27
N GLY A 166 0.95 -4.14 -7.77
CA GLY A 166 0.02 -3.84 -6.68
C GLY A 166 -1.46 -3.94 -7.08
N PHE A 167 -1.78 -3.63 -8.35
CA PHE A 167 -3.14 -3.71 -8.90
C PHE A 167 -3.41 -5.01 -9.66
N ALA A 168 -2.44 -5.93 -9.78
CA ALA A 168 -2.65 -7.19 -10.48
C ALA A 168 -3.73 -8.06 -9.83
N PRO A 169 -3.67 -8.39 -8.53
CA PRO A 169 -4.79 -9.03 -7.85
C PRO A 169 -5.77 -8.00 -7.31
N HIS A 170 -7.00 -8.42 -7.12
CA HIS A 170 -7.94 -7.70 -6.28
C HIS A 170 -7.58 -7.90 -4.80
N TYR A 171 -7.46 -6.81 -4.04
CA TYR A 171 -7.25 -6.82 -2.60
C TYR A 171 -8.42 -6.15 -1.88
N PRO A 172 -9.04 -6.82 -0.88
CA PRO A 172 -10.04 -6.17 -0.01
C PRO A 172 -9.55 -4.89 0.68
N VAL A 173 -8.25 -4.81 0.99
CA VAL A 173 -7.59 -3.61 1.52
C VAL A 173 -6.37 -3.29 0.67
N LEU A 174 -6.26 -2.06 0.18
CA LEU A 174 -5.14 -1.61 -0.64
C LEU A 174 -4.49 -0.36 -0.01
N LEU A 175 -3.20 -0.46 0.25
CA LEU A 175 -2.39 0.62 0.80
C LEU A 175 -1.54 1.23 -0.32
N LEU A 176 -1.61 2.56 -0.50
CA LEU A 176 -0.94 3.28 -1.58
C LEU A 176 -0.03 4.38 -0.98
N ASP A 177 1.27 4.16 -1.01
CA ASP A 177 2.27 5.10 -0.48
C ASP A 177 2.90 5.89 -1.65
N GLU A 178 2.40 7.10 -1.89
CA GLU A 178 2.82 7.99 -2.98
C GLU A 178 2.78 7.33 -4.39
N PRO A 179 1.64 6.76 -4.79
CA PRO A 179 1.58 5.92 -6.00
C PRO A 179 1.87 6.67 -7.30
N THR A 180 1.74 7.99 -7.30
CA THR A 180 1.94 8.86 -8.49
C THR A 180 3.24 9.63 -8.48
N ALA A 181 4.12 9.40 -7.50
CA ALA A 181 5.45 10.01 -7.50
C ALA A 181 6.21 9.65 -8.80
N SER A 182 6.88 10.64 -9.39
CA SER A 182 7.67 10.48 -10.63
C SER A 182 6.87 10.07 -11.88
N LEU A 183 5.54 10.26 -11.90
CA LEU A 183 4.69 10.01 -13.06
C LEU A 183 4.29 11.31 -13.78
N ASP A 184 4.24 11.26 -15.11
CA ASP A 184 3.66 12.31 -15.93
C ASP A 184 2.11 12.33 -15.83
N ALA A 185 1.49 13.36 -16.39
CA ALA A 185 0.04 13.56 -16.32
C ALA A 185 -0.75 12.39 -16.94
N ALA A 186 -0.27 11.82 -18.06
CA ALA A 186 -0.94 10.71 -18.72
C ALA A 186 -0.95 9.46 -17.83
N ASN A 187 0.19 9.12 -17.23
CA ASN A 187 0.29 7.98 -16.31
C ASN A 187 -0.45 8.23 -14.99
N ARG A 188 -0.49 9.47 -14.48
CA ARG A 188 -1.33 9.81 -13.31
C ARG A 188 -2.82 9.55 -13.58
N ALA A 189 -3.32 9.92 -14.76
CA ALA A 189 -4.71 9.65 -15.14
C ALA A 189 -5.03 8.14 -15.16
N VAL A 190 -4.10 7.31 -15.64
CA VAL A 190 -4.23 5.85 -15.59
C VAL A 190 -4.33 5.35 -14.14
N VAL A 191 -3.46 5.85 -13.26
CA VAL A 191 -3.47 5.45 -11.83
C VAL A 191 -4.77 5.87 -11.16
N ILE A 192 -5.29 7.06 -11.41
CA ILE A 192 -6.62 7.50 -10.93
C ILE A 192 -7.69 6.50 -11.38
N GLY A 193 -7.65 6.07 -12.65
CA GLY A 193 -8.58 5.07 -13.19
C GLY A 193 -8.48 3.73 -12.47
N LEU A 194 -7.26 3.24 -12.20
CA LEU A 194 -7.03 1.99 -11.46
C LEU A 194 -7.54 2.08 -10.01
N ILE A 195 -7.31 3.20 -9.32
CA ILE A 195 -7.81 3.41 -7.94
C ILE A 195 -9.34 3.43 -7.94
N ARG A 196 -9.97 4.16 -8.86
CA ARG A 196 -11.44 4.22 -8.98
C ARG A 196 -12.04 2.85 -9.28
N GLN A 197 -11.39 2.07 -10.14
CA GLN A 197 -11.81 0.70 -10.46
C GLN A 197 -11.72 -0.19 -9.20
N ALA A 198 -10.59 -0.24 -8.51
CA ALA A 198 -10.41 -1.02 -7.29
C ALA A 198 -11.45 -0.64 -6.21
N LYS A 199 -11.74 0.66 -6.07
CA LYS A 199 -12.77 1.19 -5.18
C LYS A 199 -14.16 0.71 -5.57
N ALA A 200 -14.52 0.76 -6.86
CA ALA A 200 -15.79 0.26 -7.37
C ALA A 200 -15.96 -1.26 -7.20
N GLU A 201 -14.86 -2.00 -7.24
CA GLU A 201 -14.78 -3.44 -6.96
C GLU A 201 -14.83 -3.78 -5.46
N GLY A 202 -14.94 -2.76 -4.58
CA GLY A 202 -15.13 -2.92 -3.14
C GLY A 202 -13.84 -2.87 -2.32
N SER A 203 -12.68 -2.54 -2.89
CA SER A 203 -11.46 -2.35 -2.10
C SER A 203 -11.58 -1.16 -1.14
N ALA A 204 -11.22 -1.36 0.12
CA ALA A 204 -10.95 -0.29 1.08
C ALA A 204 -9.54 0.24 0.84
N ILE A 205 -9.41 1.53 0.53
CA ILE A 205 -8.13 2.11 0.11
C ILE A 205 -7.66 3.13 1.14
N ILE A 206 -6.39 3.03 1.54
CA ILE A 206 -5.72 4.04 2.35
C ILE A 206 -4.53 4.53 1.55
N GLY A 207 -4.43 5.84 1.30
CA GLY A 207 -3.39 6.39 0.45
C GLY A 207 -2.69 7.63 1.01
N ILE A 208 -1.43 7.80 0.66
CA ILE A 208 -0.70 9.05 0.79
C ILE A 208 -0.57 9.63 -0.62
N PHE A 209 -1.19 10.79 -0.85
CA PHE A 209 -1.19 11.46 -2.15
C PHE A 209 -0.64 12.88 -1.98
N HIS A 210 0.54 13.15 -2.55
CA HIS A 210 1.13 14.50 -2.54
C HIS A 210 0.51 15.40 -3.61
N ASP A 211 0.11 14.82 -4.74
CA ASP A 211 -0.58 15.54 -5.81
C ASP A 211 -2.03 15.80 -5.40
N THR A 212 -2.40 17.08 -5.34
CA THR A 212 -3.74 17.53 -4.94
C THR A 212 -4.80 17.05 -5.92
N GLU A 213 -4.52 17.11 -7.23
CA GLU A 213 -5.44 16.66 -8.28
C GLU A 213 -5.77 15.18 -8.13
N VAL A 214 -4.74 14.34 -7.91
CA VAL A 214 -4.93 12.90 -7.69
C VAL A 214 -5.76 12.66 -6.42
N ARG A 215 -5.39 13.32 -5.32
CA ARG A 215 -6.09 13.18 -4.04
C ARG A 215 -7.57 13.53 -4.15
N GLU A 216 -7.90 14.67 -4.75
CA GLU A 216 -9.29 15.11 -4.95
C GLU A 216 -10.07 14.21 -5.91
N ALA A 217 -9.38 13.59 -6.87
CA ALA A 217 -9.99 12.68 -7.82
C ALA A 217 -10.38 11.31 -7.24
N VAL A 218 -9.71 10.85 -6.16
CA VAL A 218 -9.87 9.47 -5.66
C VAL A 218 -10.36 9.38 -4.21
N ALA A 219 -10.02 10.34 -3.34
CA ALA A 219 -10.33 10.27 -1.92
C ALA A 219 -11.78 10.67 -1.62
N ASP A 220 -12.44 9.90 -0.76
CA ASP A 220 -13.77 10.24 -0.23
C ASP A 220 -13.66 11.17 0.99
N ARG A 221 -12.59 11.01 1.77
CA ARG A 221 -12.27 11.87 2.91
C ARG A 221 -10.78 11.90 3.22
N LEU A 222 -10.40 12.89 3.97
CA LEU A 222 -9.07 13.03 4.54
C LEU A 222 -9.07 12.48 5.98
N TYR A 223 -7.92 11.94 6.38
CA TYR A 223 -7.63 11.59 7.76
C TYR A 223 -6.36 12.33 8.19
N ASP A 224 -6.50 13.22 9.18
CA ASP A 224 -5.38 14.02 9.68
C ASP A 224 -4.48 13.17 10.58
N VAL A 225 -3.23 12.97 10.15
CA VAL A 225 -2.18 12.37 10.97
C VAL A 225 -1.45 13.51 11.67
N LEU A 226 -1.70 13.63 12.97
CA LEU A 226 -1.10 14.69 13.79
C LEU A 226 0.28 14.25 14.28
N PRO A 227 1.30 15.13 14.17
CA PRO A 227 2.60 14.85 14.76
C PRO A 227 2.46 14.73 16.27
N GLN A 228 3.13 13.76 16.86
CA GLN A 228 3.23 13.70 18.32
C GLN A 228 4.15 14.83 18.77
N GLN A 229 3.61 15.69 19.63
CA GLN A 229 4.44 16.66 20.34
C GLN A 229 5.29 15.90 21.34
N ASP A 230 6.59 16.18 21.38
CA ASP A 230 7.45 15.69 22.43
C ASP A 230 6.82 16.07 23.77
N ALA A 231 6.52 15.07 24.59
CA ALA A 231 6.14 15.32 25.98
C ALA A 231 7.37 15.96 26.64
N ALA A 232 7.25 17.24 26.93
CA ALA A 232 8.27 18.06 27.56
C ALA A 232 8.66 17.48 28.94
#